data_fd090bee6ecccb60cfd7410bf9dd2bfb
#
_entry.id   fd090bee6ecccb60cfd7410bf9dd2bfb
#
_cell.length_a   1.000
_cell.length_b   1.000
_cell.length_c   1.000
_cell.angle_alpha   90.00
_cell.angle_beta   90.00
_cell.angle_gamma   90.00
#
_symmetry.space_group_name_H-M   'P 1'
#
loop_
_entity.id
_entity.type
_entity.pdbx_description
1 polymer ?
#
loop_
_entity_poly.entity_id
_entity_poly.type
_entity_poly.pdbx_seq_one_letter_code
_entity_poly.pdbx_strand_id
1 'polypeptide(L)'
;MLASPPFFVGLLPVYFLGQSRYNVAGENGKERTKMVDVGIVFQKMLVLLLMMSVGFAAGKLGVMTQQGNHCLSVLINKVTMPCMLLHASVCGERVLGSGDVLLLTGLYFAGFALMIVLARLYRLALHLAREDSGVYELLMIFPNSAFIGIPVAAAIYGSTAVFGISLLNLPFYVALYCYGVSLIQGVPMGKVDLKQIFSPLMITSILGLALYLCNIRLPDLLAEPMQTIGQISTPGAMMLIGSTLADVPLKKAVCNWRMLLLTAGRLLLAPVAVHLVFSLFVKDEMLLGLVTLIAAMPSASFVSLLAAEYEKNEVLAAEGVFLTTILSVVTIPLMTMLLL
;
A
#
# COMPACT_ATOMS: atom_id res chain seq x y z
N MET A 1 -41.29 -11.59 -15.50
CA MET A 1 -41.58 -12.46 -14.35
C MET A 1 -40.72 -13.70 -14.46
N LEU A 2 -39.66 -13.79 -13.71
CA LEU A 2 -39.01 -15.01 -13.22
C LEU A 2 -37.94 -14.54 -12.23
N ALA A 3 -38.26 -14.70 -10.95
CA ALA A 3 -37.43 -14.37 -9.82
C ALA A 3 -36.27 -15.37 -9.71
N SER A 4 -35.06 -14.87 -9.56
CA SER A 4 -33.91 -15.68 -9.13
C SER A 4 -33.97 -15.89 -7.60
N PRO A 5 -33.65 -17.09 -7.08
CA PRO A 5 -33.70 -17.39 -5.66
C PRO A 5 -32.50 -16.83 -4.91
N PRO A 6 -32.65 -16.45 -3.63
CA PRO A 6 -31.59 -16.05 -2.77
C PRO A 6 -30.93 -17.30 -2.16
N PHE A 7 -29.69 -17.62 -2.55
CA PHE A 7 -28.88 -18.61 -1.84
C PHE A 7 -27.70 -17.95 -1.13
N PHE A 8 -27.52 -18.32 0.12
CA PHE A 8 -26.50 -17.93 1.10
C PHE A 8 -26.77 -16.68 1.97
N VAL A 9 -27.80 -16.80 2.78
CA VAL A 9 -27.86 -16.11 4.07
C VAL A 9 -27.66 -17.18 5.16
N GLY A 10 -26.51 -17.16 5.81
CA GLY A 10 -26.29 -18.04 6.96
C GLY A 10 -24.84 -18.18 7.38
N LEU A 11 -24.16 -17.09 7.68
CA LEU A 11 -22.93 -17.15 8.50
C LEU A 11 -22.80 -15.85 9.29
N LEU A 12 -23.23 -15.94 10.57
CA LEU A 12 -22.96 -15.11 11.75
C LEU A 12 -23.29 -13.60 11.68
N PRO A 13 -24.03 -13.08 12.67
CA PRO A 13 -24.26 -11.64 12.84
C PRO A 13 -23.01 -10.99 13.46
N VAL A 14 -22.08 -10.52 12.63
CA VAL A 14 -21.02 -9.59 13.04
C VAL A 14 -21.57 -8.16 12.98
N TYR A 15 -22.73 -7.94 13.62
CA TYR A 15 -23.41 -6.63 13.62
C TYR A 15 -23.00 -5.71 14.79
N PHE A 16 -21.88 -5.97 15.47
CA PHE A 16 -21.47 -5.17 16.66
C PHE A 16 -20.01 -4.74 16.67
N LEU A 17 -19.39 -4.44 15.53
CA LEU A 17 -18.04 -3.90 15.51
C LEU A 17 -18.03 -2.53 14.82
N GLY A 18 -17.79 -1.53 15.62
CA GLY A 18 -17.41 -0.14 15.40
C GLY A 18 -17.72 0.48 14.03
N GLN A 19 -18.66 1.41 14.00
CA GLN A 19 -18.87 2.31 12.87
C GLN A 19 -17.97 3.54 13.06
N SER A 20 -16.99 3.73 12.21
CA SER A 20 -16.23 4.98 12.14
C SER A 20 -16.90 5.94 11.15
N ARG A 21 -16.94 7.24 11.47
CA ARG A 21 -17.60 8.28 10.66
C ARG A 21 -16.55 9.19 10.07
N TYR A 22 -16.65 9.50 8.79
CA TYR A 22 -15.87 10.56 8.18
C TYR A 22 -16.75 11.48 7.33
N ASN A 23 -16.41 12.77 7.30
CA ASN A 23 -17.15 13.80 6.57
C ASN A 23 -16.55 13.97 5.16
N VAL A 24 -17.40 13.97 4.16
CA VAL A 24 -17.02 14.27 2.76
C VAL A 24 -17.74 15.53 2.35
N ALA A 25 -17.02 16.49 1.80
CA ALA A 25 -17.61 17.69 1.23
C ALA A 25 -18.58 17.31 0.08
N GLY A 26 -19.86 17.59 0.23
CA GLY A 26 -20.86 17.37 -0.79
C GLY A 26 -20.96 18.55 -1.76
N GLU A 27 -21.45 18.32 -2.98
CA GLU A 27 -21.62 19.32 -4.05
C GLU A 27 -22.40 20.58 -3.67
N ASN A 28 -23.10 20.60 -2.54
CA ASN A 28 -23.90 21.73 -2.04
C ASN A 28 -23.42 22.27 -0.68
N GLY A 29 -22.16 22.09 -0.30
CA GLY A 29 -21.65 22.58 0.98
C GLY A 29 -22.25 21.90 2.22
N LYS A 30 -23.02 20.81 2.06
CA LYS A 30 -23.50 19.98 3.14
C LYS A 30 -22.54 18.82 3.34
N GLU A 31 -21.89 18.78 4.49
CA GLU A 31 -21.09 17.63 4.91
C GLU A 31 -21.96 16.38 4.90
N ARG A 32 -21.56 15.38 4.11
CA ARG A 32 -22.15 14.05 4.16
C ARG A 32 -21.23 13.17 5.00
N THR A 33 -21.71 12.80 6.16
CA THR A 33 -21.03 11.79 7.00
C THR A 33 -21.15 10.43 6.32
N LYS A 34 -20.06 9.91 5.81
CA LYS A 34 -19.96 8.51 5.39
C LYS A 34 -19.41 7.71 6.55
N MET A 35 -20.04 6.57 6.82
CA MET A 35 -19.59 5.64 7.85
C MET A 35 -18.68 4.60 7.21
N VAL A 36 -17.48 4.43 7.76
CA VAL A 36 -16.62 3.30 7.39
C VAL A 36 -17.22 2.06 8.03
N ASP A 37 -17.79 1.19 7.21
CA ASP A 37 -18.26 -0.11 7.67
C ASP A 37 -17.08 -1.07 7.73
N VAL A 38 -16.62 -1.37 8.94
CA VAL A 38 -15.52 -2.30 9.19
C VAL A 38 -15.81 -3.68 8.58
N GLY A 39 -17.08 -4.07 8.51
CA GLY A 39 -17.50 -5.30 7.84
C GLY A 39 -17.15 -5.29 6.34
N ILE A 40 -17.33 -4.14 5.67
CA ILE A 40 -16.94 -3.97 4.26
C ILE A 40 -15.41 -4.08 4.12
N VAL A 41 -14.65 -3.42 5.00
CA VAL A 41 -13.17 -3.51 4.98
C VAL A 41 -12.72 -4.95 5.16
N PHE A 42 -13.26 -5.65 6.17
CA PHE A 42 -12.94 -7.05 6.42
C PHE A 42 -13.30 -7.94 5.23
N GLN A 43 -14.50 -7.77 4.65
CA GLN A 43 -14.91 -8.50 3.45
C GLN A 43 -13.95 -8.28 2.28
N LYS A 44 -13.51 -7.04 2.06
CA LYS A 44 -12.54 -6.72 0.98
C LYS A 44 -11.18 -7.33 1.26
N MET A 45 -10.70 -7.29 2.51
CA MET A 45 -9.46 -7.96 2.89
C MET A 45 -9.55 -9.47 2.68
N LEU A 46 -10.69 -10.09 2.98
CA LEU A 46 -10.93 -11.51 2.71
C LEU A 46 -10.89 -11.82 1.19
N VAL A 47 -11.49 -10.97 0.36
CA VAL A 47 -11.42 -11.10 -1.11
C VAL A 47 -9.97 -11.02 -1.60
N LEU A 48 -9.19 -10.06 -1.11
CA LEU A 48 -7.76 -9.95 -1.44
C LEU A 48 -6.97 -11.19 -1.00
N LEU A 49 -7.26 -11.71 0.22
CA LEU A 49 -6.66 -12.96 0.72
C LEU A 49 -7.01 -14.17 -0.15
N LEU A 50 -8.26 -14.28 -0.61
CA LEU A 50 -8.67 -15.36 -1.51
C LEU A 50 -7.93 -15.29 -2.85
N MET A 51 -7.80 -14.10 -3.45
CA MET A 51 -6.99 -13.91 -4.67
C MET A 51 -5.52 -14.28 -4.42
N MET A 52 -4.95 -13.88 -3.27
CA MET A 52 -3.59 -14.26 -2.86
C MET A 52 -3.46 -15.79 -2.71
N SER A 53 -4.49 -16.45 -2.15
CA SER A 53 -4.50 -17.91 -1.98
C SER A 53 -4.52 -18.65 -3.32
N VAL A 54 -5.20 -18.11 -4.33
CA VAL A 54 -5.15 -18.63 -5.72
C VAL A 54 -3.74 -18.50 -6.28
N GLY A 55 -3.08 -17.34 -6.12
CA GLY A 55 -1.70 -17.12 -6.52
C GLY A 55 -0.73 -18.08 -5.81
N PHE A 56 -0.91 -18.28 -4.49
CA PHE A 56 -0.12 -19.22 -3.69
C PHE A 56 -0.26 -20.66 -4.21
N ALA A 57 -1.48 -21.11 -4.48
CA ALA A 57 -1.73 -22.42 -5.07
C ALA A 57 -1.09 -22.56 -6.44
N ALA A 58 -1.21 -21.54 -7.30
CA ALA A 58 -0.60 -21.52 -8.63
C ALA A 58 0.94 -21.58 -8.55
N GLY A 59 1.57 -20.91 -7.57
CA GLY A 59 3.00 -21.02 -7.28
C GLY A 59 3.39 -22.42 -6.84
N LYS A 60 2.69 -23.02 -5.88
CA LYS A 60 2.95 -24.40 -5.40
C LYS A 60 2.75 -25.46 -6.48
N LEU A 61 1.82 -25.25 -7.41
CA LEU A 61 1.57 -26.16 -8.54
C LEU A 61 2.54 -25.94 -9.71
N GLY A 62 3.45 -24.95 -9.62
CA GLY A 62 4.39 -24.62 -10.69
C GLY A 62 3.77 -23.94 -11.92
N VAL A 63 2.49 -23.52 -11.84
CA VAL A 63 1.82 -22.77 -12.91
C VAL A 63 2.39 -21.34 -12.99
N MET A 64 2.64 -20.73 -11.84
CA MET A 64 3.36 -19.45 -11.73
C MET A 64 4.79 -19.73 -11.31
N THR A 65 5.71 -19.54 -12.24
CA THR A 65 7.16 -19.70 -12.06
C THR A 65 7.81 -18.37 -11.69
N GLN A 66 9.03 -18.38 -11.19
CA GLN A 66 9.78 -17.16 -10.87
C GLN A 66 9.89 -16.21 -12.08
N GLN A 67 10.12 -16.75 -13.29
CA GLN A 67 10.16 -15.97 -14.53
C GLN A 67 8.78 -15.40 -14.89
N GLY A 68 7.71 -16.20 -14.70
CA GLY A 68 6.32 -15.74 -14.89
C GLY A 68 5.96 -14.62 -13.90
N ASN A 69 6.37 -14.74 -12.66
CA ASN A 69 6.19 -13.72 -11.63
C ASN A 69 6.91 -12.41 -11.99
N HIS A 70 8.15 -12.51 -12.53
CA HIS A 70 8.88 -11.34 -12.99
C HIS A 70 8.15 -10.65 -14.16
N CYS A 71 7.71 -11.39 -15.17
CA CYS A 71 6.96 -10.85 -16.32
C CYS A 71 5.66 -10.17 -15.86
N LEU A 72 4.91 -10.80 -14.95
CA LEU A 72 3.67 -10.25 -14.41
C LEU A 72 3.94 -8.97 -13.60
N SER A 73 4.98 -8.95 -12.77
CA SER A 73 5.39 -7.76 -12.03
C SER A 73 5.74 -6.59 -12.95
N VAL A 74 6.50 -6.84 -14.01
CA VAL A 74 6.86 -5.83 -15.01
C VAL A 74 5.61 -5.29 -15.73
N LEU A 75 4.68 -6.17 -16.14
CA LEU A 75 3.41 -5.78 -16.77
C LEU A 75 2.58 -4.90 -15.84
N ILE A 76 2.45 -5.30 -14.57
CA ILE A 76 1.69 -4.54 -13.58
C ILE A 76 2.32 -3.15 -13.39
N ASN A 77 3.61 -3.08 -13.13
CA ASN A 77 4.27 -1.81 -12.80
C ASN A 77 4.43 -0.86 -14.00
N LYS A 78 4.59 -1.39 -15.22
CA LYS A 78 4.86 -0.57 -16.41
C LYS A 78 3.62 -0.28 -17.24
N VAL A 79 2.53 -1.04 -17.11
CA VAL A 79 1.34 -0.90 -17.95
C VAL A 79 0.07 -0.75 -17.13
N THR A 80 -0.31 -1.77 -16.34
CA THR A 80 -1.66 -1.78 -15.76
C THR A 80 -1.81 -0.77 -14.61
N MET A 81 -0.83 -0.63 -13.74
CA MET A 81 -0.85 0.41 -12.69
C MET A 81 -0.81 1.83 -13.25
N PRO A 82 0.07 2.20 -14.19
CA PRO A 82 -0.01 3.49 -14.87
C PRO A 82 -1.40 3.80 -15.42
N CYS A 83 -2.04 2.85 -16.10
CA CYS A 83 -3.42 3.02 -16.59
C CYS A 83 -4.41 3.26 -15.45
N MET A 84 -4.33 2.49 -14.37
CA MET A 84 -5.20 2.65 -13.21
C MET A 84 -5.03 4.03 -12.55
N LEU A 85 -3.79 4.49 -12.35
CA LEU A 85 -3.49 5.77 -11.71
C LEU A 85 -3.92 6.95 -12.57
N LEU A 86 -3.66 6.92 -13.89
CA LEU A 86 -4.11 7.97 -14.80
C LEU A 86 -5.64 8.03 -14.85
N HIS A 87 -6.31 6.89 -14.99
CA HIS A 87 -7.78 6.83 -14.97
C HIS A 87 -8.34 7.45 -13.67
N ALA A 88 -7.79 7.08 -12.51
CA ALA A 88 -8.22 7.64 -11.23
C ALA A 88 -8.00 9.16 -11.14
N SER A 89 -6.93 9.67 -11.75
CA SER A 89 -6.61 11.11 -11.74
C SER A 89 -7.53 11.95 -12.62
N VAL A 90 -7.98 11.40 -13.77
CA VAL A 90 -8.74 12.17 -14.77
C VAL A 90 -10.23 11.89 -14.79
N CYS A 91 -10.66 10.68 -14.35
CA CYS A 91 -12.07 10.23 -14.35
C CYS A 91 -12.63 10.07 -12.94
N GLY A 92 -11.80 10.11 -11.90
CA GLY A 92 -12.24 10.03 -10.50
C GLY A 92 -13.07 11.25 -10.06
N GLU A 93 -13.87 11.05 -9.01
CA GLU A 93 -14.54 12.18 -8.34
C GLU A 93 -13.48 13.15 -7.79
N ARG A 94 -13.69 14.44 -8.05
CA ARG A 94 -12.77 15.51 -7.60
C ARG A 94 -13.19 16.00 -6.22
N VAL A 95 -12.80 15.24 -5.21
CA VAL A 95 -13.06 15.57 -3.80
C VAL A 95 -11.92 16.39 -3.20
N LEU A 96 -10.68 16.19 -3.69
CA LEU A 96 -9.50 16.89 -3.16
C LEU A 96 -9.28 18.22 -3.86
N GLY A 97 -9.27 19.31 -3.10
CA GLY A 97 -8.84 20.62 -3.59
C GLY A 97 -7.32 20.69 -3.80
N SER A 98 -6.85 21.73 -4.52
CA SER A 98 -5.40 21.90 -4.75
C SER A 98 -4.61 22.03 -3.45
N GLY A 99 -5.22 22.65 -2.41
CA GLY A 99 -4.63 22.73 -1.07
C GLY A 99 -4.48 21.37 -0.40
N ASP A 100 -5.52 20.52 -0.52
CA ASP A 100 -5.53 19.16 0.06
C ASP A 100 -4.49 18.26 -0.61
N VAL A 101 -4.32 18.39 -1.93
CA VAL A 101 -3.29 17.67 -2.69
C VAL A 101 -1.90 18.03 -2.20
N LEU A 102 -1.62 19.33 -2.01
CA LEU A 102 -0.33 19.79 -1.50
C LEU A 102 -0.12 19.35 -0.06
N LEU A 103 -1.14 19.50 0.80
CA LEU A 103 -1.10 19.06 2.19
C LEU A 103 -0.86 17.54 2.28
N LEU A 104 -1.62 16.73 1.55
CA LEU A 104 -1.48 15.28 1.55
C LEU A 104 -0.08 14.84 1.09
N THR A 105 0.45 15.47 0.03
CA THR A 105 1.81 15.20 -0.43
C THR A 105 2.84 15.54 0.65
N GLY A 106 2.69 16.69 1.32
CA GLY A 106 3.54 17.08 2.46
C GLY A 106 3.44 16.12 3.63
N LEU A 107 2.23 15.63 3.95
CA LEU A 107 2.01 14.62 5.00
C LEU A 107 2.70 13.30 4.66
N TYR A 108 2.73 12.88 3.39
CA TYR A 108 3.45 11.69 2.99
C TYR A 108 4.97 11.85 3.14
N PHE A 109 5.55 13.01 2.82
CA PHE A 109 6.96 13.29 3.12
C PHE A 109 7.24 13.24 4.63
N ALA A 110 6.40 13.89 5.43
CA ALA A 110 6.52 13.87 6.89
C ALA A 110 6.32 12.44 7.45
N GLY A 111 5.41 11.67 6.85
CA GLY A 111 5.19 10.26 7.16
C GLY A 111 6.45 9.41 6.94
N PHE A 112 7.12 9.55 5.80
CA PHE A 112 8.40 8.87 5.56
C PHE A 112 9.48 9.29 6.54
N ALA A 113 9.58 10.60 6.87
CA ALA A 113 10.51 11.07 7.88
C ALA A 113 10.25 10.43 9.25
N LEU A 114 8.99 10.36 9.67
CA LEU A 114 8.58 9.69 10.91
C LEU A 114 8.91 8.18 10.87
N MET A 115 8.63 7.51 9.75
CA MET A 115 8.95 6.09 9.58
C MET A 115 10.45 5.82 9.63
N ILE A 116 11.29 6.72 9.08
CA ILE A 116 12.75 6.63 9.19
C ILE A 116 13.18 6.75 10.66
N VAL A 117 12.61 7.69 11.41
CA VAL A 117 12.90 7.82 12.86
C VAL A 117 12.51 6.54 13.60
N LEU A 118 11.30 6.02 13.38
CA LEU A 118 10.84 4.77 14.00
C LEU A 118 11.75 3.58 13.66
N ALA A 119 12.16 3.45 12.40
CA ALA A 119 13.07 2.40 11.96
C ALA A 119 14.45 2.50 12.63
N ARG A 120 14.98 3.71 12.81
CA ARG A 120 16.21 3.96 13.54
C ARG A 120 16.10 3.61 15.02
N LEU A 121 14.99 4.00 15.66
CA LEU A 121 14.72 3.64 17.06
C LEU A 121 14.60 2.12 17.22
N TYR A 122 13.91 1.45 16.30
CA TYR A 122 13.80 0.01 16.27
C TYR A 122 15.17 -0.67 16.16
N ARG A 123 16.01 -0.22 15.24
CA ARG A 123 17.39 -0.71 15.07
C ARG A 123 18.20 -0.59 16.37
N LEU A 124 18.13 0.58 17.03
CA LEU A 124 18.84 0.84 18.28
C LEU A 124 18.32 -0.03 19.41
N ALA A 125 17.00 -0.15 19.55
CA ALA A 125 16.37 -0.93 20.62
C ALA A 125 16.68 -2.44 20.54
N LEU A 126 16.78 -2.98 19.33
CA LEU A 126 17.00 -4.42 19.12
C LEU A 126 18.46 -4.78 18.89
N HIS A 127 19.37 -3.81 18.93
CA HIS A 127 20.82 -4.04 18.70
C HIS A 127 21.04 -4.91 17.45
N LEU A 128 20.41 -4.51 16.33
CA LEU A 128 20.49 -5.28 15.08
C LEU A 128 21.91 -5.32 14.53
N ALA A 129 22.32 -6.48 14.03
CA ALA A 129 23.61 -6.64 13.36
C ALA A 129 23.72 -5.67 12.17
N ARG A 130 24.91 -5.11 11.97
CA ARG A 130 25.13 -4.06 10.96
C ARG A 130 24.81 -4.54 9.54
N GLU A 131 25.02 -5.82 9.27
CA GLU A 131 24.81 -6.46 7.97
C GLU A 131 23.32 -6.53 7.61
N ASP A 132 22.45 -6.90 8.57
CA ASP A 132 21.02 -7.07 8.34
C ASP A 132 20.20 -5.80 8.64
N SER A 133 20.78 -4.82 9.34
CA SER A 133 20.05 -3.64 9.82
C SER A 133 19.38 -2.85 8.70
N GLY A 134 20.02 -2.77 7.52
CA GLY A 134 19.45 -2.10 6.36
C GLY A 134 18.15 -2.76 5.86
N VAL A 135 18.11 -4.07 5.84
CA VAL A 135 16.91 -4.84 5.45
C VAL A 135 15.76 -4.60 6.44
N TYR A 136 16.03 -4.68 7.74
CA TYR A 136 15.04 -4.40 8.78
C TYR A 136 14.49 -2.96 8.69
N GLU A 137 15.37 -1.98 8.48
CA GLU A 137 14.95 -0.58 8.33
C GLU A 137 14.09 -0.39 7.07
N LEU A 138 14.45 -0.99 5.92
CA LEU A 138 13.65 -0.91 4.70
C LEU A 138 12.26 -1.54 4.88
N LEU A 139 12.18 -2.72 5.53
CA LEU A 139 10.90 -3.37 5.86
C LEU A 139 10.02 -2.49 6.75
N MET A 140 10.62 -1.71 7.64
CA MET A 140 9.90 -0.80 8.53
C MET A 140 9.44 0.47 7.82
N ILE A 141 10.25 1.05 6.92
CA ILE A 141 9.99 2.34 6.29
C ILE A 141 8.99 2.23 5.15
N PHE A 142 9.17 1.26 4.24
CA PHE A 142 8.45 1.23 2.96
C PHE A 142 7.17 0.38 3.01
N PRO A 143 5.98 1.02 2.85
CA PRO A 143 4.70 0.33 2.79
C PRO A 143 4.44 -0.31 1.44
N ASN A 144 3.70 -1.39 1.41
CA ASN A 144 3.11 -1.95 0.19
C ASN A 144 1.88 -1.15 -0.24
N SER A 145 2.11 0.13 -0.56
CA SER A 145 1.05 1.07 -0.92
C SER A 145 0.40 0.73 -2.27
N ALA A 146 1.20 0.29 -3.25
CA ALA A 146 0.74 0.03 -4.60
C ALA A 146 -0.12 -1.24 -4.68
N PHE A 147 0.38 -2.38 -4.20
CA PHE A 147 -0.31 -3.66 -4.38
C PHE A 147 -1.41 -3.93 -3.35
N ILE A 148 -1.26 -3.45 -2.12
CA ILE A 148 -2.26 -3.64 -1.06
C ILE A 148 -2.94 -2.32 -0.70
N GLY A 149 -2.18 -1.23 -0.58
CA GLY A 149 -2.72 0.06 -0.14
C GLY A 149 -3.80 0.61 -1.06
N ILE A 150 -3.57 0.64 -2.37
CA ILE A 150 -4.55 1.15 -3.34
C ILE A 150 -5.87 0.36 -3.31
N PRO A 151 -5.89 -0.99 -3.40
CA PRO A 151 -7.12 -1.76 -3.29
C PRO A 151 -7.89 -1.55 -1.99
N VAL A 152 -7.17 -1.50 -0.88
CA VAL A 152 -7.78 -1.31 0.45
C VAL A 152 -8.36 0.10 0.58
N ALA A 153 -7.61 1.13 0.18
CA ALA A 153 -8.10 2.51 0.22
C ALA A 153 -9.28 2.73 -0.73
N ALA A 154 -9.25 2.15 -1.93
CA ALA A 154 -10.38 2.18 -2.85
C ALA A 154 -11.63 1.54 -2.26
N ALA A 155 -11.47 0.50 -1.45
CA ALA A 155 -12.56 -0.17 -0.76
C ALA A 155 -13.18 0.69 0.36
N ILE A 156 -12.36 1.48 1.05
CA ILE A 156 -12.79 2.33 2.18
C ILE A 156 -13.31 3.67 1.69
N TYR A 157 -12.54 4.36 0.84
CA TYR A 157 -12.76 5.76 0.46
C TYR A 157 -13.18 5.95 -1.02
N GLY A 158 -13.26 4.87 -1.80
CA GLY A 158 -13.63 4.93 -3.21
C GLY A 158 -12.48 5.35 -4.15
N SER A 159 -12.85 5.77 -5.37
CA SER A 159 -11.89 6.15 -6.44
C SER A 159 -11.00 7.33 -6.08
N THR A 160 -11.50 8.26 -5.26
CA THR A 160 -10.73 9.42 -4.77
C THR A 160 -9.49 9.00 -4.01
N ALA A 161 -9.57 7.92 -3.23
CA ALA A 161 -8.42 7.39 -2.51
C ALA A 161 -7.33 6.84 -3.43
N VAL A 162 -7.68 6.29 -4.58
CA VAL A 162 -6.70 5.80 -5.57
C VAL A 162 -5.83 6.97 -6.04
N PHE A 163 -6.44 8.10 -6.37
CA PHE A 163 -5.70 9.32 -6.70
C PHE A 163 -4.88 9.82 -5.50
N GLY A 164 -5.50 9.93 -4.32
CA GLY A 164 -4.82 10.37 -3.09
C GLY A 164 -3.57 9.53 -2.78
N ILE A 165 -3.64 8.20 -2.92
CA ILE A 165 -2.48 7.32 -2.73
C ILE A 165 -1.48 7.46 -3.88
N SER A 166 -1.90 7.78 -5.10
CA SER A 166 -0.95 8.00 -6.20
C SER A 166 0.03 9.13 -5.91
N LEU A 167 -0.37 10.13 -5.13
CA LEU A 167 0.50 11.23 -4.69
C LEU A 167 1.65 10.74 -3.79
N LEU A 168 1.47 9.60 -3.10
CA LEU A 168 2.53 8.97 -2.30
C LEU A 168 3.73 8.54 -3.15
N ASN A 169 3.54 8.26 -4.45
CA ASN A 169 4.65 7.79 -5.30
C ASN A 169 5.79 8.80 -5.35
N LEU A 170 5.51 10.11 -5.32
CA LEU A 170 6.56 11.13 -5.31
C LEU A 170 7.45 11.03 -4.07
N PRO A 171 6.95 11.18 -2.81
CA PRO A 171 7.77 11.01 -1.62
C PRO A 171 8.32 9.60 -1.46
N PHE A 172 7.63 8.58 -1.94
CA PHE A 172 8.08 7.20 -1.91
C PHE A 172 9.38 6.99 -2.71
N TYR A 173 9.42 7.41 -3.98
CA TYR A 173 10.62 7.25 -4.80
C TYR A 173 11.75 8.17 -4.35
N VAL A 174 11.44 9.39 -3.87
CA VAL A 174 12.46 10.25 -3.26
C VAL A 174 13.06 9.58 -2.02
N ALA A 175 12.24 9.06 -1.11
CA ALA A 175 12.73 8.35 0.08
C ALA A 175 13.52 7.08 -0.29
N LEU A 176 13.04 6.32 -1.30
CA LEU A 176 13.69 5.10 -1.76
C LEU A 176 15.09 5.39 -2.30
N TYR A 177 15.20 6.28 -3.27
CA TYR A 177 16.47 6.50 -3.95
C TYR A 177 17.41 7.41 -3.16
N CYS A 178 16.92 8.41 -2.42
CA CYS A 178 17.79 9.26 -1.60
C CYS A 178 18.24 8.59 -0.30
N TYR A 179 17.42 7.72 0.28
CA TYR A 179 17.69 7.10 1.58
C TYR A 179 17.78 5.58 1.51
N GLY A 180 16.76 4.90 0.97
CA GLY A 180 16.64 3.45 1.00
C GLY A 180 17.79 2.72 0.29
N VAL A 181 18.15 3.17 -0.91
CA VAL A 181 19.27 2.60 -1.67
C VAL A 181 20.61 2.82 -0.96
N SER A 182 20.85 4.02 -0.45
CA SER A 182 22.06 4.31 0.33
C SER A 182 22.15 3.45 1.59
N LEU A 183 21.01 3.21 2.24
CA LEU A 183 20.92 2.40 3.44
C LEU A 183 21.27 0.93 3.18
N ILE A 184 20.73 0.33 2.11
CA ILE A 184 20.98 -1.08 1.80
C ILE A 184 22.41 -1.29 1.27
N GLN A 185 22.95 -0.36 0.52
CA GLN A 185 24.33 -0.41 0.04
C GLN A 185 25.35 -0.17 1.17
N GLY A 186 24.94 0.50 2.24
CA GLY A 186 25.85 0.93 3.32
C GLY A 186 26.76 2.09 2.92
N VAL A 187 26.35 2.90 1.91
CA VAL A 187 27.10 4.07 1.42
C VAL A 187 26.47 5.38 1.90
N PRO A 188 27.25 6.48 2.00
CA PRO A 188 26.69 7.79 2.37
C PRO A 188 25.63 8.27 1.38
N MET A 189 24.63 8.97 1.91
CA MET A 189 23.57 9.63 1.10
C MET A 189 24.20 10.58 0.07
N GLY A 190 23.67 10.62 -1.15
CA GLY A 190 24.04 11.59 -2.18
C GLY A 190 24.79 11.05 -3.41
N LYS A 191 25.10 9.75 -3.48
CA LYS A 191 25.65 9.09 -4.69
C LYS A 191 24.59 8.36 -5.51
N VAL A 192 23.36 8.82 -5.45
CA VAL A 192 22.21 8.16 -6.11
C VAL A 192 22.07 8.68 -7.53
N ASP A 193 21.87 7.77 -8.48
CA ASP A 193 21.54 8.13 -9.86
C ASP A 193 20.08 8.63 -9.92
N LEU A 194 19.91 9.94 -10.04
CA LEU A 194 18.60 10.60 -10.12
C LEU A 194 17.75 10.08 -11.27
N LYS A 195 18.35 9.46 -12.31
CA LYS A 195 17.59 8.86 -13.42
C LYS A 195 16.72 7.68 -12.97
N GLN A 196 17.12 6.99 -11.92
CA GLN A 196 16.34 5.87 -11.36
C GLN A 196 15.06 6.34 -10.65
N ILE A 197 14.99 7.60 -10.22
CA ILE A 197 13.78 8.20 -9.62
C ILE A 197 12.64 8.25 -10.66
N PHE A 198 12.94 8.46 -11.93
CA PHE A 198 11.95 8.56 -13.00
C PHE A 198 11.43 7.18 -13.46
N SER A 199 10.83 6.45 -12.52
CA SER A 199 10.11 5.22 -12.85
C SER A 199 8.80 5.51 -13.62
N PRO A 200 8.23 4.53 -14.36
CA PRO A 200 6.94 4.69 -15.03
C PRO A 200 5.82 5.15 -14.07
N LEU A 201 5.78 4.64 -12.86
CA LEU A 201 4.80 5.02 -11.85
C LEU A 201 5.01 6.48 -11.37
N MET A 202 6.25 6.91 -11.21
CA MET A 202 6.57 8.30 -10.85
C MET A 202 6.14 9.26 -11.95
N ILE A 203 6.50 8.98 -13.21
CA ILE A 203 6.11 9.78 -14.38
C ILE A 203 4.58 9.87 -14.46
N THR A 204 3.90 8.72 -14.31
CA THR A 204 2.44 8.63 -14.33
C THR A 204 1.81 9.44 -13.19
N SER A 205 2.37 9.43 -11.99
CA SER A 205 1.87 10.20 -10.86
C SER A 205 2.03 11.70 -11.07
N ILE A 206 3.16 12.14 -11.63
CA ILE A 206 3.38 13.55 -11.99
C ILE A 206 2.41 13.99 -13.09
N LEU A 207 2.25 13.17 -14.14
CA LEU A 207 1.32 13.46 -15.22
C LEU A 207 -0.13 13.48 -14.71
N GLY A 208 -0.53 12.49 -13.92
CA GLY A 208 -1.85 12.43 -13.30
C GLY A 208 -2.12 13.64 -12.41
N LEU A 209 -1.15 14.06 -11.61
CA LEU A 209 -1.23 15.28 -10.80
C LEU A 209 -1.41 16.53 -11.67
N ALA A 210 -0.63 16.68 -12.74
CA ALA A 210 -0.75 17.80 -13.65
C ALA A 210 -2.13 17.86 -14.33
N LEU A 211 -2.62 16.72 -14.85
CA LEU A 211 -3.95 16.61 -15.46
C LEU A 211 -5.06 16.92 -14.44
N TYR A 212 -4.92 16.44 -13.20
CA TYR A 212 -5.86 16.73 -12.12
C TYR A 212 -5.92 18.22 -11.81
N LEU A 213 -4.77 18.88 -11.60
CA LEU A 213 -4.69 20.32 -11.28
C LEU A 213 -5.17 21.19 -12.45
N CYS A 214 -4.85 20.81 -13.69
CA CYS A 214 -5.32 21.52 -14.89
C CYS A 214 -6.80 21.26 -15.23
N ASN A 215 -7.51 20.45 -14.44
CA ASN A 215 -8.92 20.11 -14.66
C ASN A 215 -9.18 19.44 -16.03
N ILE A 216 -8.23 18.68 -16.54
CA ILE A 216 -8.33 17.98 -17.82
C ILE A 216 -9.06 16.65 -17.59
N ARG A 217 -10.11 16.40 -18.40
CA ARG A 217 -10.80 15.11 -18.47
C ARG A 217 -10.48 14.45 -19.80
N LEU A 218 -10.22 13.15 -19.77
CA LEU A 218 -10.02 12.38 -21.00
C LEU A 218 -11.38 11.99 -21.60
N PRO A 219 -11.47 11.95 -22.96
CA PRO A 219 -12.62 11.37 -23.63
C PRO A 219 -12.81 9.88 -23.23
N ASP A 220 -14.07 9.40 -23.21
CA ASP A 220 -14.41 8.03 -22.85
C ASP A 220 -13.66 7.00 -23.69
N LEU A 221 -13.41 7.29 -24.96
CA LEU A 221 -12.64 6.46 -25.89
C LEU A 221 -11.23 6.12 -25.34
N LEU A 222 -10.61 7.00 -24.57
CA LEU A 222 -9.31 6.78 -23.94
C LEU A 222 -9.46 6.29 -22.49
N ALA A 223 -10.51 6.74 -21.79
CA ALA A 223 -10.75 6.41 -20.39
C ALA A 223 -11.15 4.94 -20.19
N GLU A 224 -12.02 4.38 -21.02
CA GLU A 224 -12.50 2.99 -20.91
C GLU A 224 -11.39 1.95 -21.06
N PRO A 225 -10.51 1.99 -22.08
CA PRO A 225 -9.39 1.07 -22.17
C PRO A 225 -8.44 1.18 -20.97
N MET A 226 -8.18 2.40 -20.49
CA MET A 226 -7.32 2.62 -19.31
C MET A 226 -7.95 2.03 -18.05
N GLN A 227 -9.27 2.17 -17.88
CA GLN A 227 -9.99 1.54 -16.78
C GLN A 227 -9.90 0.02 -16.84
N THR A 228 -10.21 -0.56 -18.00
CA THR A 228 -10.23 -2.02 -18.21
C THR A 228 -8.85 -2.63 -17.97
N ILE A 229 -7.79 -2.04 -18.54
CA ILE A 229 -6.40 -2.46 -18.33
C ILE A 229 -6.00 -2.25 -16.87
N GLY A 230 -6.37 -1.12 -16.28
CA GLY A 230 -6.07 -0.79 -14.89
C GLY A 230 -6.67 -1.77 -13.89
N GLN A 231 -7.85 -2.33 -14.15
CA GLN A 231 -8.51 -3.31 -13.31
C GLN A 231 -7.73 -4.62 -13.14
N ILE A 232 -6.83 -4.95 -14.08
CA ILE A 232 -5.94 -6.11 -13.97
C ILE A 232 -4.94 -5.94 -12.81
N SER A 233 -4.61 -4.69 -12.42
CA SER A 233 -3.56 -4.40 -11.42
C SER A 233 -3.81 -5.10 -10.09
N THR A 234 -5.01 -4.98 -9.53
CA THR A 234 -5.33 -5.56 -8.22
C THR A 234 -5.30 -7.08 -8.20
N PRO A 235 -6.06 -7.81 -9.06
CA PRO A 235 -6.00 -9.27 -9.05
C PRO A 235 -4.63 -9.80 -9.45
N GLY A 236 -3.97 -9.19 -10.43
CA GLY A 236 -2.63 -9.58 -10.85
C GLY A 236 -1.61 -9.41 -9.73
N ALA A 237 -1.66 -8.30 -8.99
CA ALA A 237 -0.78 -8.05 -7.84
C ALA A 237 -1.01 -9.05 -6.70
N MET A 238 -2.27 -9.39 -6.39
CA MET A 238 -2.60 -10.37 -5.35
C MET A 238 -2.11 -11.78 -5.72
N MET A 239 -2.30 -12.18 -6.97
CA MET A 239 -1.79 -13.46 -7.45
C MET A 239 -0.25 -13.49 -7.44
N LEU A 240 0.41 -12.41 -7.83
CA LEU A 240 1.86 -12.27 -7.78
C LEU A 240 2.39 -12.41 -6.35
N ILE A 241 1.81 -11.68 -5.39
CA ILE A 241 2.20 -11.78 -3.97
C ILE A 241 1.97 -13.20 -3.48
N GLY A 242 0.81 -13.80 -3.74
CA GLY A 242 0.52 -15.17 -3.36
C GLY A 242 1.54 -16.17 -3.88
N SER A 243 1.88 -16.09 -5.17
CA SER A 243 2.87 -16.96 -5.81
C SER A 243 4.27 -16.79 -5.21
N THR A 244 4.72 -15.56 -4.98
CA THR A 244 6.03 -15.31 -4.34
C THR A 244 6.09 -15.83 -2.90
N LEU A 245 4.98 -15.73 -2.17
CA LEU A 245 4.89 -16.30 -0.80
C LEU A 245 4.98 -17.82 -0.78
N ALA A 246 4.67 -18.49 -1.88
CA ALA A 246 4.79 -19.96 -1.97
C ALA A 246 6.23 -20.46 -1.83
N ASP A 247 7.22 -19.65 -2.17
CA ASP A 247 8.65 -20.02 -2.11
C ASP A 247 9.30 -19.71 -0.75
N VAL A 248 8.61 -18.98 0.15
CA VAL A 248 9.16 -18.56 1.45
C VAL A 248 9.12 -19.72 2.47
N PRO A 249 10.22 -19.98 3.19
CA PRO A 249 10.27 -21.02 4.23
C PRO A 249 9.57 -20.56 5.52
N LEU A 250 8.26 -20.83 5.63
CA LEU A 250 7.35 -20.37 6.70
C LEU A 250 7.86 -20.61 8.12
N LYS A 251 8.47 -21.77 8.38
CA LYS A 251 8.95 -22.14 9.72
C LYS A 251 10.05 -21.22 10.23
N LYS A 252 10.95 -20.76 9.33
CA LYS A 252 12.04 -19.85 9.72
C LYS A 252 11.52 -18.44 10.03
N ALA A 253 10.58 -17.95 9.22
CA ALA A 253 10.00 -16.62 9.40
C ALA A 253 9.36 -16.44 10.80
N VAL A 254 8.60 -17.43 11.26
CA VAL A 254 7.89 -17.37 12.56
C VAL A 254 8.83 -17.55 13.76
N CYS A 255 9.99 -18.20 13.59
CA CYS A 255 10.93 -18.41 14.69
C CYS A 255 11.84 -17.20 14.98
N ASN A 256 11.89 -16.20 14.09
CA ASN A 256 12.71 -15.00 14.25
C ASN A 256 11.98 -13.96 15.12
N TRP A 257 12.26 -13.92 16.42
CA TRP A 257 11.60 -12.98 17.34
C TRP A 257 11.81 -11.49 16.98
N ARG A 258 12.99 -11.16 16.39
CA ARG A 258 13.26 -9.79 15.91
C ARG A 258 12.34 -9.43 14.75
N MET A 259 12.06 -10.39 13.86
CA MET A 259 11.12 -10.21 12.76
C MET A 259 9.68 -10.08 13.24
N LEU A 260 9.29 -10.84 14.27
CA LEU A 260 7.97 -10.71 14.90
C LEU A 260 7.79 -9.33 15.54
N LEU A 261 8.80 -8.80 16.24
CA LEU A 261 8.76 -7.45 16.80
C LEU A 261 8.74 -6.37 15.71
N LEU A 262 9.48 -6.55 14.59
CA LEU A 262 9.38 -5.67 13.44
C LEU A 262 7.95 -5.67 12.90
N THR A 263 7.38 -6.84 12.71
CA THR A 263 6.02 -7.00 12.20
C THR A 263 4.99 -6.30 13.09
N ALA A 264 5.09 -6.47 14.40
CA ALA A 264 4.25 -5.75 15.37
C ALA A 264 4.49 -4.24 15.31
N GLY A 265 5.74 -3.81 15.25
CA GLY A 265 6.11 -2.40 15.08
C GLY A 265 5.53 -1.80 13.81
N ARG A 266 5.65 -2.52 12.69
CA ARG A 266 5.18 -2.08 11.38
C ARG A 266 3.65 -2.01 11.28
N LEU A 267 2.96 -3.05 11.77
CA LEU A 267 1.51 -3.18 11.58
C LEU A 267 0.66 -2.53 12.69
N LEU A 268 1.23 -2.33 13.87
CA LEU A 268 0.50 -1.76 15.01
C LEU A 268 1.09 -0.42 15.46
N LEU A 269 2.39 -0.37 15.78
CA LEU A 269 3.01 0.84 16.33
C LEU A 269 3.10 1.97 15.29
N ALA A 270 3.46 1.65 14.06
CA ALA A 270 3.61 2.65 13.00
C ALA A 270 2.30 3.40 12.67
N PRO A 271 1.15 2.73 12.40
CA PRO A 271 -0.10 3.45 12.17
C PRO A 271 -0.57 4.25 13.38
N VAL A 272 -0.40 3.74 14.61
CA VAL A 272 -0.74 4.47 15.84
C VAL A 272 0.14 5.72 15.97
N ALA A 273 1.45 5.61 15.77
CA ALA A 273 2.36 6.74 15.85
C ALA A 273 2.05 7.81 14.79
N VAL A 274 1.81 7.39 13.54
CA VAL A 274 1.44 8.29 12.45
C VAL A 274 0.11 8.98 12.74
N HIS A 275 -0.90 8.23 13.16
CA HIS A 275 -2.20 8.80 13.51
C HIS A 275 -2.09 9.81 14.66
N LEU A 276 -1.44 9.47 15.76
CA LEU A 276 -1.29 10.35 16.92
C LEU A 276 -0.52 11.63 16.58
N VAL A 277 0.57 11.52 15.81
CA VAL A 277 1.38 12.70 15.44
C VAL A 277 0.60 13.61 14.50
N PHE A 278 -0.07 13.06 13.48
CA PHE A 278 -0.73 13.89 12.48
C PHE A 278 -2.11 14.38 12.90
N SER A 279 -2.82 13.70 13.79
CA SER A 279 -4.08 14.19 14.37
C SER A 279 -3.93 15.52 15.12
N LEU A 280 -2.71 15.85 15.55
CA LEU A 280 -2.42 17.15 16.20
C LEU A 280 -2.49 18.33 15.20
N PHE A 281 -2.28 18.08 13.90
CA PHE A 281 -2.14 19.12 12.88
C PHE A 281 -3.20 19.01 11.78
N VAL A 282 -3.72 17.82 11.51
CA VAL A 282 -4.67 17.53 10.44
C VAL A 282 -6.05 17.28 11.03
N LYS A 283 -7.01 18.13 10.66
CA LYS A 283 -8.41 18.02 11.10
C LYS A 283 -9.29 17.28 10.08
N ASP A 284 -8.83 17.21 8.82
CA ASP A 284 -9.55 16.48 7.78
C ASP A 284 -9.40 14.98 8.00
N GLU A 285 -10.52 14.33 8.30
CA GLU A 285 -10.56 12.89 8.64
C GLU A 285 -10.15 12.01 7.45
N MET A 286 -10.42 12.43 6.20
CA MET A 286 -10.06 11.67 5.02
C MET A 286 -8.53 11.73 4.77
N LEU A 287 -7.92 12.91 4.88
CA LEU A 287 -6.47 13.07 4.70
C LEU A 287 -5.71 12.32 5.80
N LEU A 288 -6.13 12.50 7.05
CA LEU A 288 -5.56 11.77 8.19
C LEU A 288 -5.74 10.26 8.02
N GLY A 289 -6.93 9.84 7.58
CA GLY A 289 -7.26 8.44 7.31
C GLY A 289 -6.37 7.83 6.23
N LEU A 290 -6.15 8.52 5.12
CA LEU A 290 -5.28 8.03 4.03
C LEU A 290 -3.83 7.84 4.50
N VAL A 291 -3.27 8.79 5.23
CA VAL A 291 -1.88 8.71 5.72
C VAL A 291 -1.75 7.60 6.78
N THR A 292 -2.72 7.49 7.69
CA THR A 292 -2.78 6.43 8.70
C THR A 292 -2.92 5.05 8.05
N LEU A 293 -3.80 4.93 7.05
CA LEU A 293 -4.01 3.68 6.32
C LEU A 293 -2.73 3.22 5.61
N ILE A 294 -2.00 4.12 4.96
CA ILE A 294 -0.71 3.79 4.33
C ILE A 294 0.32 3.33 5.37
N ALA A 295 0.33 3.94 6.53
CA ALA A 295 1.20 3.50 7.64
C ALA A 295 0.83 2.10 8.15
N ALA A 296 -0.44 1.69 8.05
CA ALA A 296 -0.91 0.36 8.44
C ALA A 296 -0.64 -0.73 7.37
N MET A 297 -0.17 -0.36 6.16
CA MET A 297 0.14 -1.34 5.11
C MET A 297 1.35 -2.20 5.49
N PRO A 298 1.39 -3.47 5.07
CA PRO A 298 2.54 -4.34 5.28
C PRO A 298 3.78 -3.81 4.54
N SER A 299 4.92 -4.43 4.80
CA SER A 299 6.17 -4.10 4.13
C SER A 299 6.09 -4.33 2.63
N ALA A 300 6.71 -3.46 1.86
CA ALA A 300 6.67 -3.51 0.41
C ALA A 300 7.43 -4.71 -0.15
N SER A 301 6.83 -5.41 -1.11
CA SER A 301 7.42 -6.61 -1.74
C SER A 301 8.74 -6.31 -2.47
N PHE A 302 8.95 -5.08 -2.94
CA PHE A 302 10.20 -4.71 -3.62
C PHE A 302 11.43 -4.74 -2.68
N VAL A 303 11.25 -4.74 -1.35
CA VAL A 303 12.37 -4.81 -0.41
C VAL A 303 13.17 -6.11 -0.57
N SER A 304 12.51 -7.24 -0.86
CA SER A 304 13.22 -8.48 -1.18
C SER A 304 13.97 -8.42 -2.52
N LEU A 305 13.38 -7.78 -3.54
CA LEU A 305 14.06 -7.56 -4.82
C LEU A 305 15.28 -6.66 -4.65
N LEU A 306 15.15 -5.60 -3.85
CA LEU A 306 16.26 -4.70 -3.57
C LEU A 306 17.37 -5.39 -2.77
N ALA A 307 17.00 -6.26 -1.82
CA ALA A 307 17.96 -7.06 -1.08
C ALA A 307 18.74 -8.02 -1.99
N ALA A 308 18.06 -8.66 -2.96
CA ALA A 308 18.70 -9.51 -3.96
C ALA A 308 19.61 -8.70 -4.89
N GLU A 309 19.15 -7.55 -5.40
CA GLU A 309 19.91 -6.69 -6.32
C GLU A 309 21.23 -6.19 -5.71
N TYR A 310 21.21 -5.89 -4.40
CA TYR A 310 22.39 -5.42 -3.68
C TYR A 310 23.11 -6.49 -2.86
N GLU A 311 22.88 -7.78 -3.16
CA GLU A 311 23.53 -8.93 -2.53
C GLU A 311 23.43 -8.92 -1.00
N LYS A 312 22.27 -8.51 -0.46
CA LYS A 312 21.95 -8.54 0.96
C LYS A 312 21.10 -9.76 1.30
N ASN A 313 20.71 -9.88 2.56
CA ASN A 313 19.92 -11.01 3.06
C ASN A 313 18.49 -11.03 2.48
N GLU A 314 18.36 -11.55 1.25
CA GLU A 314 17.10 -11.68 0.53
C GLU A 314 16.09 -12.55 1.30
N VAL A 315 16.58 -13.62 1.93
CA VAL A 315 15.72 -14.54 2.72
C VAL A 315 15.08 -13.78 3.88
N LEU A 316 15.85 -12.97 4.60
CA LEU A 316 15.35 -12.14 5.69
C LEU A 316 14.32 -11.12 5.20
N ALA A 317 14.57 -10.50 4.05
CA ALA A 317 13.63 -9.55 3.45
C ALA A 317 12.32 -10.23 3.05
N ALA A 318 12.40 -11.40 2.41
CA ALA A 318 11.23 -12.19 2.03
C ALA A 318 10.42 -12.67 3.24
N GLU A 319 11.08 -13.09 4.33
CA GLU A 319 10.43 -13.44 5.60
C GLU A 319 9.63 -12.25 6.18
N GLY A 320 10.23 -11.05 6.17
CA GLY A 320 9.57 -9.84 6.68
C GLY A 320 8.37 -9.41 5.84
N VAL A 321 8.51 -9.43 4.52
CA VAL A 321 7.39 -9.16 3.59
C VAL A 321 6.26 -10.18 3.81
N PHE A 322 6.61 -11.47 3.92
CA PHE A 322 5.63 -12.53 4.16
C PHE A 322 4.85 -12.32 5.47
N LEU A 323 5.56 -12.20 6.61
CA LEU A 323 4.92 -12.07 7.91
C LEU A 323 4.03 -10.82 7.99
N THR A 324 4.55 -9.68 7.52
CA THR A 324 3.76 -8.45 7.53
C THR A 324 2.54 -8.57 6.62
N THR A 325 2.64 -9.21 5.45
CA THR A 325 1.53 -9.38 4.51
C THR A 325 0.44 -10.28 5.07
N ILE A 326 0.79 -11.45 5.63
CA ILE A 326 -0.20 -12.37 6.18
C ILE A 326 -0.91 -11.76 7.39
N LEU A 327 -0.17 -11.16 8.32
CA LEU A 327 -0.76 -10.56 9.51
C LEU A 327 -1.55 -9.28 9.20
N SER A 328 -1.26 -8.60 8.10
CA SER A 328 -2.00 -7.41 7.67
C SER A 328 -3.47 -7.69 7.37
N VAL A 329 -3.82 -8.92 7.00
CA VAL A 329 -5.22 -9.33 6.77
C VAL A 329 -6.10 -9.09 8.01
N VAL A 330 -5.53 -9.28 9.20
CA VAL A 330 -6.22 -9.05 10.47
C VAL A 330 -5.94 -7.65 11.01
N THR A 331 -4.69 -7.17 10.88
CA THR A 331 -4.31 -5.90 11.51
C THR A 331 -4.84 -4.69 10.76
N ILE A 332 -5.02 -4.71 9.42
CA ILE A 332 -5.60 -3.58 8.70
C ILE A 332 -7.04 -3.31 9.14
N PRO A 333 -7.98 -4.30 9.15
CA PRO A 333 -9.31 -4.08 9.69
C PRO A 333 -9.31 -3.60 11.14
N LEU A 334 -8.44 -4.18 11.98
CA LEU A 334 -8.30 -3.77 13.37
C LEU A 334 -7.86 -2.32 13.52
N MET A 335 -6.82 -1.91 12.79
CA MET A 335 -6.33 -0.53 12.82
C MET A 335 -7.34 0.45 12.22
N THR A 336 -8.05 0.07 11.15
CA THR A 336 -9.15 0.86 10.60
C THR A 336 -10.24 1.09 11.65
N MET A 337 -10.61 0.05 12.39
CA MET A 337 -11.62 0.16 13.46
C MET A 337 -11.18 1.04 14.64
N LEU A 338 -9.87 1.03 14.95
CA LEU A 338 -9.35 1.74 16.13
C LEU A 338 -8.98 3.19 15.84
N LEU A 339 -8.58 3.51 14.61
CA LEU A 339 -7.97 4.80 14.27
C LEU A 339 -8.79 5.61 13.26
N LEU A 340 -9.67 4.99 12.48
CA LEU A 340 -10.48 5.61 11.43
C LEU A 340 -11.98 5.46 11.69
#